data_a4d4e5942e4f52e62b7a2ac542d77b4d
#
_entry.id   a4d4e5942e4f52e62b7a2ac542d77b4d
#
_cell.length_a   1.000
_cell.length_b   1.000
_cell.length_c   1.000
_cell.angle_alpha   90.00
_cell.angle_beta   90.00
_cell.angle_gamma   90.00
#
_symmetry.space_group_name_H-M   'P 1'
#
loop_
_entity.id
_entity.type
_entity.pdbx_description
1 polymer ?
#
loop_
_entity_poly.entity_id
_entity_poly.type
_entity_poly.pdbx_seq_one_letter_code
_entity_poly.pdbx_strand_id
1 'polypeptide(L)'
;MTVHETITVSEAMTASVRTIDATATVKDAIQMMREHALSSLAIERRDEHDEYGLLVISDVAREVIAKNRAAERVNVYEIMSKPVLTLPADMKIKYAVRLLVRFDLSRALVVDSGRQPVGIVTLRDLVLCYGVD
;
A
#
# COMPACT_ATOMS: atom_id res chain seq x y z
N MET A 1 -14.01 16.77 -22.67
CA MET A 1 -13.37 15.99 -21.59
C MET A 1 -11.88 16.27 -21.58
N THR A 2 -11.33 16.60 -20.43
CA THR A 2 -9.90 16.84 -20.29
C THR A 2 -9.16 15.51 -20.10
N VAL A 3 -7.84 15.51 -20.35
CA VAL A 3 -7.02 14.28 -20.29
C VAL A 3 -7.10 13.64 -18.90
N HIS A 4 -7.04 14.43 -17.84
CA HIS A 4 -7.04 13.86 -16.47
C HIS A 4 -8.36 13.18 -16.10
N GLU A 5 -9.46 13.47 -16.80
CA GLU A 5 -10.75 12.82 -16.53
C GLU A 5 -10.76 11.36 -16.98
N THR A 6 -9.82 10.96 -17.84
CA THR A 6 -9.71 9.60 -18.33
C THR A 6 -8.58 8.81 -17.69
N ILE A 7 -7.73 9.46 -16.88
CA ILE A 7 -6.59 8.82 -16.23
C ILE A 7 -7.09 7.90 -15.11
N THR A 8 -6.54 6.69 -15.10
CA THR A 8 -6.89 5.68 -14.10
C THR A 8 -5.79 5.55 -13.04
N VAL A 9 -6.16 4.89 -11.94
CA VAL A 9 -5.24 4.61 -10.85
C VAL A 9 -4.02 3.82 -11.34
N SER A 10 -4.21 2.88 -12.28
CA SER A 10 -3.09 2.07 -12.80
C SER A 10 -2.04 2.92 -13.50
N GLU A 11 -2.42 4.06 -14.07
CA GLU A 11 -1.48 4.97 -14.73
C GLU A 11 -0.67 5.79 -13.74
N ALA A 12 -1.19 5.99 -12.52
CA ALA A 12 -0.53 6.78 -11.48
C ALA A 12 0.26 5.93 -10.48
N MET A 13 -0.04 4.64 -10.38
CA MET A 13 0.53 3.77 -9.35
C MET A 13 1.99 3.41 -9.61
N THR A 14 2.67 2.96 -8.55
CA THR A 14 3.92 2.23 -8.66
C THR A 14 3.58 0.75 -8.78
N ALA A 15 4.01 0.11 -9.86
CA ALA A 15 3.67 -1.28 -10.15
C ALA A 15 4.52 -2.30 -9.38
N SER A 16 5.56 -1.85 -8.68
CA SER A 16 6.47 -2.73 -7.91
C SER A 16 5.91 -3.03 -6.54
N VAL A 17 4.78 -3.75 -6.46
CA VAL A 17 4.25 -4.16 -5.18
C VAL A 17 4.83 -5.51 -4.80
N ARG A 18 5.26 -5.63 -3.54
CA ARG A 18 5.71 -6.91 -2.96
C ARG A 18 4.79 -7.27 -1.82
N THR A 19 4.59 -8.56 -1.63
CA THR A 19 3.76 -9.09 -0.55
C THR A 19 4.62 -9.85 0.44
N ILE A 20 4.16 -9.89 1.69
CA ILE A 20 4.82 -10.63 2.75
C ILE A 20 3.75 -11.31 3.60
N ASP A 21 4.09 -12.44 4.17
CA ASP A 21 3.21 -13.16 5.07
C ASP A 21 3.06 -12.41 6.40
N ALA A 22 1.86 -12.39 6.95
CA ALA A 22 1.58 -11.71 8.22
C ALA A 22 2.39 -12.28 9.40
N THR A 23 2.80 -13.55 9.32
CA THR A 23 3.59 -14.20 10.37
C THR A 23 5.09 -13.96 10.22
N ALA A 24 5.54 -13.34 9.14
CA ALA A 24 6.94 -12.96 8.98
C ALA A 24 7.33 -11.92 10.04
N THR A 25 8.62 -11.85 10.33
CA THR A 25 9.11 -10.87 11.30
C THR A 25 9.28 -9.50 10.65
N VAL A 26 9.29 -8.46 11.48
CA VAL A 26 9.58 -7.11 11.01
C VAL A 26 11.00 -7.03 10.44
N LYS A 27 11.95 -7.82 10.96
CA LYS A 27 13.29 -7.91 10.40
C LYS A 27 13.24 -8.37 8.94
N ASP A 28 12.43 -9.41 8.65
CA ASP A 28 12.26 -9.90 7.28
C ASP A 28 11.66 -8.81 6.39
N ALA A 29 10.68 -8.05 6.91
CA ALA A 29 10.06 -6.96 6.17
C ALA A 29 11.06 -5.85 5.86
N ILE A 30 11.90 -5.47 6.83
CA ILE A 30 12.92 -4.44 6.63
C ILE A 30 13.89 -4.88 5.54
N GLN A 31 14.31 -6.14 5.58
CA GLN A 31 15.22 -6.68 4.58
C GLN A 31 14.62 -6.63 3.19
N MET A 32 13.35 -7.01 3.05
CA MET A 32 12.64 -6.96 1.76
C MET A 32 12.52 -5.53 1.25
N MET A 33 12.18 -4.59 2.13
CA MET A 33 12.09 -3.17 1.77
C MET A 33 13.44 -2.64 1.27
N ARG A 34 14.52 -3.04 1.93
CA ARG A 34 15.88 -2.61 1.57
C ARG A 34 16.28 -3.20 0.22
N GLU A 35 16.07 -4.48 0.01
CA GLU A 35 16.47 -5.18 -1.22
C GLU A 35 15.76 -4.63 -2.46
N HIS A 36 14.50 -4.24 -2.31
CA HIS A 36 13.67 -3.78 -3.43
C HIS A 36 13.43 -2.27 -3.43
N ALA A 37 14.09 -1.53 -2.52
CA ALA A 37 13.96 -0.08 -2.42
C ALA A 37 12.50 0.36 -2.26
N LEU A 38 11.76 -0.30 -1.35
CA LEU A 38 10.34 -0.06 -1.12
C LEU A 38 10.11 0.62 0.22
N SER A 39 9.06 1.43 0.31
CA SER A 39 8.62 2.05 1.55
C SER A 39 7.34 1.43 2.11
N SER A 40 6.78 0.43 1.42
CA SER A 40 5.59 -0.28 1.88
C SER A 40 5.57 -1.69 1.31
N LEU A 41 4.87 -2.59 2.03
CA LEU A 41 4.64 -3.97 1.61
C LEU A 41 3.16 -4.29 1.81
N ALA A 42 2.60 -5.04 0.88
CA ALA A 42 1.25 -5.59 1.05
C ALA A 42 1.37 -6.86 1.88
N ILE A 43 0.40 -7.06 2.78
CA ILE A 43 0.36 -8.26 3.62
C ILE A 43 -0.63 -9.22 3.00
N GLU A 44 -0.19 -10.44 2.77
CA GLU A 44 -0.99 -11.47 2.09
C GLU A 44 -2.24 -11.82 2.89
N ARG A 45 -3.32 -12.11 2.15
CA ARG A 45 -4.54 -12.69 2.73
C ARG A 45 -4.25 -14.13 3.12
N ARG A 46 -4.88 -14.59 4.21
CA ARG A 46 -4.79 -16.00 4.61
C ARG A 46 -5.61 -16.89 3.68
N ASP A 47 -6.73 -16.36 3.17
CA ASP A 47 -7.62 -17.05 2.24
C ASP A 47 -8.48 -16.03 1.50
N GLU A 48 -9.43 -16.50 0.68
CA GLU A 48 -10.30 -15.64 -0.12
C GLU A 48 -11.29 -14.81 0.70
N HIS A 49 -11.49 -15.16 1.98
CA HIS A 49 -12.38 -14.44 2.88
C HIS A 49 -11.65 -13.42 3.75
N ASP A 50 -10.33 -13.41 3.68
CA ASP A 50 -9.51 -12.48 4.44
C ASP A 50 -9.24 -11.23 3.61
N GLU A 51 -8.79 -10.16 4.30
CA GLU A 51 -8.45 -8.89 3.66
C GLU A 51 -6.94 -8.70 3.62
N TYR A 52 -6.48 -7.91 2.64
CA TYR A 52 -5.08 -7.48 2.58
C TYR A 52 -4.78 -6.50 3.70
N GLY A 53 -3.55 -6.53 4.15
CA GLY A 53 -3.00 -5.52 5.04
C GLY A 53 -1.92 -4.70 4.33
N LEU A 54 -1.43 -3.69 5.01
CA LEU A 54 -0.35 -2.85 4.51
C LEU A 54 0.61 -2.53 5.65
N LEU A 55 1.90 -2.67 5.37
CA LEU A 55 2.96 -2.25 6.29
C LEU A 55 3.73 -1.13 5.60
N VAL A 56 3.85 0.01 6.26
CA VAL A 56 4.63 1.13 5.76
C VAL A 56 5.85 1.37 6.64
N ILE A 57 6.87 1.98 6.06
CA ILE A 57 8.14 2.18 6.77
C ILE A 57 7.96 3.03 8.03
N SER A 58 7.00 3.97 8.02
CA SER A 58 6.71 4.78 9.20
C SER A 58 6.13 3.96 10.36
N ASP A 59 5.41 2.86 10.07
CA ASP A 59 4.92 1.96 11.10
C ASP A 59 6.08 1.26 11.79
N VAL A 60 7.07 0.83 11.01
CA VAL A 60 8.28 0.19 11.56
C VAL A 60 9.04 1.18 12.43
N ALA A 61 9.21 2.41 11.96
CA ALA A 61 9.91 3.44 12.72
C ALA A 61 9.21 3.73 14.04
N ARG A 62 7.87 3.92 14.00
CA ARG A 62 7.09 4.31 15.17
C ARG A 62 6.89 3.16 16.16
N GLU A 63 6.57 1.98 15.66
CA GLU A 63 6.12 0.88 16.51
C GLU A 63 7.25 -0.06 16.95
N VAL A 64 8.38 -0.04 16.26
CA VAL A 64 9.49 -0.95 16.56
C VAL A 64 10.73 -0.17 16.97
N ILE A 65 11.27 0.65 16.08
CA ILE A 65 12.56 1.33 16.32
C ILE A 65 12.43 2.36 17.45
N ALA A 66 11.44 3.24 17.38
CA ALA A 66 11.25 4.27 18.39
C ALA A 66 10.92 3.70 19.77
N LYS A 67 10.32 2.52 19.82
CA LYS A 67 9.99 1.82 21.07
C LYS A 67 11.10 0.87 21.53
N ASN A 68 12.21 0.85 20.84
CA ASN A 68 13.37 0.02 21.16
C ASN A 68 13.04 -1.47 21.24
N ARG A 69 12.14 -1.93 20.34
CA ARG A 69 11.77 -3.35 20.24
C ARG A 69 12.72 -4.05 19.26
N ALA A 70 12.93 -5.33 19.47
CA ALA A 70 13.76 -6.14 18.56
C ALA A 70 12.95 -6.55 17.33
N ALA A 71 13.39 -6.12 16.14
CA ALA A 71 12.67 -6.38 14.89
C ALA A 71 12.50 -7.88 14.62
N GLU A 72 13.43 -8.72 15.06
CA GLU A 72 13.35 -10.18 14.88
C GLU A 72 12.34 -10.84 15.83
N ARG A 73 11.80 -10.11 16.80
CA ARG A 73 10.81 -10.61 17.76
C ARG A 73 9.42 -10.04 17.57
N VAL A 74 9.25 -9.18 16.57
CA VAL A 74 7.93 -8.58 16.28
C VAL A 74 7.45 -9.15 14.94
N ASN A 75 6.25 -9.69 14.93
CA ASN A 75 5.65 -10.17 13.70
C ASN A 75 4.95 -9.03 12.97
N VAL A 76 4.91 -9.11 11.65
CA VAL A 76 4.32 -8.08 10.80
C VAL A 76 2.87 -7.80 11.20
N TYR A 77 2.09 -8.83 11.53
CA TYR A 77 0.67 -8.66 11.90
C TYR A 77 0.49 -7.77 13.13
N GLU A 78 1.51 -7.61 13.98
CA GLU A 78 1.37 -6.80 15.19
C GLU A 78 1.37 -5.31 14.91
N ILE A 79 1.92 -4.89 13.77
CA ILE A 79 2.05 -3.45 13.47
C ILE A 79 1.46 -3.03 12.13
N MET A 80 0.95 -3.96 11.32
CA MET A 80 0.34 -3.65 10.03
C MET A 80 -1.00 -2.94 10.20
N SER A 81 -1.43 -2.24 9.14
CA SER A 81 -2.79 -1.73 9.01
C SER A 81 -3.61 -2.76 8.25
N LYS A 82 -4.76 -3.15 8.80
CA LYS A 82 -5.65 -4.14 8.18
C LYS A 82 -7.08 -3.88 8.61
N PRO A 83 -8.04 -3.82 7.67
CA PRO A 83 -7.81 -3.93 6.23
C PRO A 83 -7.19 -2.67 5.65
N VAL A 84 -6.46 -2.82 4.55
CA VAL A 84 -5.99 -1.68 3.77
C VAL A 84 -7.07 -1.28 2.78
N LEU A 85 -7.16 0.01 2.45
CA LEU A 85 -8.04 0.44 1.37
C LEU A 85 -7.50 -0.12 0.05
N THR A 86 -8.37 -0.83 -0.69
CA THR A 86 -8.02 -1.34 -2.02
C THR A 86 -8.78 -0.55 -3.06
N LEU A 87 -8.12 -0.28 -4.18
CA LEU A 87 -8.70 0.46 -5.31
C LEU A 87 -8.59 -0.39 -6.56
N PRO A 88 -9.67 -0.49 -7.36
CA PRO A 88 -9.56 -1.14 -8.67
C PRO A 88 -8.59 -0.38 -9.57
N ALA A 89 -7.78 -1.12 -10.33
CA ALA A 89 -6.79 -0.53 -11.22
C ALA A 89 -7.40 0.41 -12.25
N ASP A 90 -8.62 0.15 -12.68
CA ASP A 90 -9.33 0.94 -13.69
C ASP A 90 -10.16 2.09 -13.12
N MET A 91 -10.09 2.33 -11.80
CA MET A 91 -10.77 3.47 -11.19
C MET A 91 -10.14 4.78 -11.65
N LYS A 92 -10.96 5.78 -11.93
CA LYS A 92 -10.46 7.10 -12.30
C LYS A 92 -9.85 7.78 -11.08
N ILE A 93 -8.75 8.51 -11.30
CA ILE A 93 -7.99 9.10 -10.18
C ILE A 93 -8.81 10.06 -9.34
N LYS A 94 -9.76 10.76 -9.94
CA LYS A 94 -10.65 11.67 -9.20
C LYS A 94 -11.39 10.96 -8.06
N TYR A 95 -11.89 9.77 -8.33
CA TYR A 95 -12.62 8.99 -7.32
C TYR A 95 -11.67 8.38 -6.29
N ALA A 96 -10.47 7.99 -6.71
CA ALA A 96 -9.46 7.51 -5.79
C ALA A 96 -9.04 8.60 -4.79
N VAL A 97 -8.83 9.83 -5.28
CA VAL A 97 -8.50 10.97 -4.42
C VAL A 97 -9.61 11.21 -3.40
N ARG A 98 -10.87 11.17 -3.86
CA ARG A 98 -12.02 11.35 -2.95
C ARG A 98 -12.03 10.33 -1.82
N LEU A 99 -11.72 9.07 -2.12
CA LEU A 99 -11.70 8.03 -1.11
C LEU A 99 -10.55 8.22 -0.12
N LEU A 100 -9.34 8.53 -0.60
CA LEU A 100 -8.21 8.76 0.28
C LEU A 100 -8.45 9.95 1.20
N VAL A 101 -8.99 11.04 0.66
CA VAL A 101 -9.30 12.24 1.46
C VAL A 101 -10.39 11.92 2.48
N ARG A 102 -11.44 11.20 2.07
CA ARG A 102 -12.55 10.87 2.94
C ARG A 102 -12.13 10.05 4.15
N PHE A 103 -11.20 9.12 3.96
CA PHE A 103 -10.73 8.24 5.04
C PHE A 103 -9.41 8.72 5.65
N ASP A 104 -8.93 9.90 5.26
CA ASP A 104 -7.68 10.47 5.78
C ASP A 104 -6.50 9.52 5.61
N LEU A 105 -6.39 8.95 4.42
CA LEU A 105 -5.33 8.01 4.08
C LEU A 105 -4.37 8.62 3.07
N SER A 106 -3.10 8.21 3.12
CA SER A 106 -2.07 8.71 2.22
C SER A 106 -1.79 7.75 1.07
N ARG A 107 -2.24 6.50 1.15
CA ARG A 107 -1.97 5.49 0.12
C ARG A 107 -2.99 4.38 0.14
N ALA A 108 -3.01 3.58 -0.95
CA ALA A 108 -3.90 2.45 -1.08
C ALA A 108 -3.23 1.34 -1.90
N LEU A 109 -3.72 0.14 -1.72
CA LEU A 109 -3.31 -1.03 -2.51
C LEU A 109 -4.17 -1.08 -3.76
N VAL A 110 -3.54 -1.21 -4.93
CA VAL A 110 -4.25 -1.31 -6.19
C VAL A 110 -4.38 -2.79 -6.56
N VAL A 111 -5.60 -3.19 -6.92
CA VAL A 111 -5.89 -4.58 -7.25
C VAL A 111 -6.49 -4.68 -8.65
N ASP A 112 -6.29 -5.83 -9.29
CA ASP A 112 -6.91 -6.12 -10.59
C ASP A 112 -8.32 -6.69 -10.40
N SER A 113 -8.96 -7.11 -11.50
CA SER A 113 -10.31 -7.66 -11.47
C SER A 113 -10.39 -8.97 -10.69
N GLY A 114 -9.29 -9.69 -10.54
CA GLY A 114 -9.19 -10.89 -9.73
C GLY A 114 -8.82 -10.60 -8.27
N ARG A 115 -8.78 -9.31 -7.89
CA ARG A 115 -8.42 -8.85 -6.54
C ARG A 115 -6.98 -9.20 -6.15
N GLN A 116 -6.10 -9.33 -7.15
CA GLN A 116 -4.67 -9.53 -6.89
C GLN A 116 -3.96 -8.19 -6.83
N PRO A 117 -2.99 -8.02 -5.91
CA PRO A 117 -2.25 -6.76 -5.82
C PRO A 117 -1.43 -6.52 -7.08
N VAL A 118 -1.59 -5.34 -7.68
CA VAL A 118 -0.85 -4.96 -8.88
C VAL A 118 -0.02 -3.69 -8.69
N GLY A 119 -0.24 -2.97 -7.61
CA GLY A 119 0.55 -1.78 -7.33
C GLY A 119 0.15 -1.11 -6.03
N ILE A 120 0.90 -0.06 -5.70
CA ILE A 120 0.62 0.84 -4.59
C ILE A 120 0.48 2.24 -5.18
N VAL A 121 -0.53 2.98 -4.75
CA VAL A 121 -0.71 4.36 -5.17
C VAL A 121 -0.75 5.26 -3.93
N THR A 122 -0.07 6.40 -4.01
CA THR A 122 -0.09 7.39 -2.94
C THR A 122 -0.94 8.59 -3.36
N LEU A 123 -1.41 9.34 -2.37
CA LEU A 123 -2.12 10.58 -2.65
C LEU A 123 -1.25 11.53 -3.50
N ARG A 124 0.06 11.56 -3.21
CA ARG A 124 1.01 12.36 -3.99
C ARG A 124 1.01 11.94 -5.46
N ASP A 125 1.07 10.63 -5.73
CA ASP A 125 1.07 10.11 -7.11
C ASP A 125 -0.18 10.55 -7.87
N LEU A 126 -1.34 10.44 -7.21
CA LEU A 126 -2.61 10.82 -7.83
C LEU A 126 -2.68 12.31 -8.13
N VAL A 127 -2.25 13.14 -7.18
CA VAL A 127 -2.27 14.59 -7.34
C VAL A 127 -1.34 15.02 -8.48
N LEU A 128 -0.12 14.49 -8.50
CA LEU A 128 0.85 14.87 -9.53
C LEU A 128 0.42 14.38 -10.91
N CYS A 129 -0.22 13.23 -10.98
CA CYS A 129 -0.73 12.71 -12.25
C CYS A 129 -1.92 13.55 -12.74
N TYR A 130 -2.80 13.97 -11.84
CA TYR A 130 -3.96 14.81 -12.17
C TYR A 130 -3.55 16.19 -12.67
N GLY A 131 -2.46 16.73 -12.15
CA GLY A 131 -1.99 18.06 -12.52
C GLY A 131 -1.26 18.15 -13.85
N VAL A 132 -1.08 17.03 -14.56
CA VAL A 132 -0.38 16.98 -15.85
C VAL A 132 -1.42 16.87 -16.96
N ASP A 133 -1.65 17.97 -17.68
CA ASP A 133 -2.56 17.91 -18.81
C ASP A 133 -2.34 19.00 -19.81
#